data_1399a1e4b2b93db863983f5428a94814
#
_entry.id   1399a1e4b2b93db863983f5428a94814
#
_cell.length_a   1.000
_cell.length_b   1.000
_cell.length_c   1.000
_cell.angle_alpha   90.00
_cell.angle_beta   90.00
_cell.angle_gamma   90.00
#
_symmetry.space_group_name_H-M   'P 1'
#
loop_
_entity.id
_entity.type
_entity.pdbx_description
1 polymer ?
#
loop_
_entity_poly.entity_id
_entity_poly.type
_entity_poly.pdbx_seq_one_letter_code
_entity_poly.pdbx_strand_id
1 'polypeptide(L)'
;YPLNHEDSKKWLKDFIKTKFKLFGPYEDAETMRNPFLFHSVLTPMMNIGLLTDNEVLDVILPFENKIPLPSFEGFIRQIIGWRNYILTIYILEGENIKKMNFMNHKNSITKKIMWSGSIDILPFDNIIKKINNYAYAHHIERLMYLGNFLFLLQIKPNDVFKAFMEWTIDAYDWVMVANVYCMSQHADGGLIMNKPYFSSSNYILKMSDYKKEEWCSTWNDLYYHFINTHQKYLKKNYSWARHVAFWNKKPENEKKDIIKNAKAFMKKLCI
;
A
#
# COMPACT_ATOMS: atom_id res chain seq x y z
N TYR A 1 18.60 8.12 -7.93
CA TYR A 1 18.10 9.07 -6.91
C TYR A 1 19.16 10.13 -6.63
N PRO A 2 18.75 11.38 -6.36
CA PRO A 2 19.66 12.45 -5.91
C PRO A 2 20.42 12.09 -4.64
N LEU A 3 21.70 12.49 -4.58
CA LEU A 3 22.58 12.25 -3.43
C LEU A 3 23.08 13.55 -2.77
N ASN A 4 22.59 14.70 -3.24
CA ASN A 4 22.92 16.02 -2.72
C ASN A 4 21.75 16.99 -2.85
N HIS A 5 21.82 18.15 -2.18
CA HIS A 5 20.77 19.16 -2.17
C HIS A 5 20.48 19.74 -3.56
N GLU A 6 21.51 19.97 -4.37
CA GLU A 6 21.36 20.60 -5.69
C GLU A 6 20.55 19.70 -6.64
N ASP A 7 20.91 18.42 -6.71
CA ASP A 7 20.21 17.46 -7.56
C ASP A 7 18.80 17.15 -7.03
N SER A 8 18.60 17.19 -5.72
CA SER A 8 17.26 17.07 -5.11
C SER A 8 16.36 18.24 -5.50
N LYS A 9 16.89 19.48 -5.54
CA LYS A 9 16.16 20.66 -6.03
C LYS A 9 15.88 20.60 -7.53
N LYS A 10 16.78 20.04 -8.33
CA LYS A 10 16.53 19.78 -9.77
C LYS A 10 15.40 18.76 -9.94
N TRP A 11 15.41 17.68 -9.17
CA TRP A 11 14.36 16.64 -9.18
C TRP A 11 12.97 17.22 -8.84
N LEU A 12 12.89 18.07 -7.82
CA LEU A 12 11.65 18.77 -7.46
C LEU A 12 11.14 19.65 -8.60
N LYS A 13 12.03 20.43 -9.24
CA LYS A 13 11.68 21.27 -10.38
C LYS A 13 11.21 20.46 -11.58
N ASP A 14 11.82 19.30 -11.84
CA ASP A 14 11.42 18.41 -12.92
C ASP A 14 10.03 17.82 -12.64
N PHE A 15 9.74 17.37 -11.42
CA PHE A 15 8.41 16.95 -11.02
C PHE A 15 7.35 18.01 -11.31
N ILE A 16 7.59 19.26 -10.92
CA ILE A 16 6.65 20.37 -11.16
C ILE A 16 6.40 20.57 -12.64
N LYS A 17 7.46 20.53 -13.45
CA LYS A 17 7.38 20.75 -14.89
C LYS A 17 6.66 19.63 -15.64
N THR A 18 6.90 18.38 -15.25
CA THR A 18 6.54 17.22 -16.07
C THR A 18 5.34 16.42 -15.54
N LYS A 19 5.10 16.43 -14.21
CA LYS A 19 4.16 15.51 -13.58
C LYS A 19 3.08 16.19 -12.75
N PHE A 20 3.35 17.33 -12.13
CA PHE A 20 2.51 17.90 -11.08
C PHE A 20 1.07 18.16 -11.52
N LYS A 21 0.82 18.58 -12.76
CA LYS A 21 -0.55 18.76 -13.28
C LYS A 21 -1.40 17.50 -13.23
N LEU A 22 -0.77 16.35 -13.39
CA LEU A 22 -1.43 15.05 -13.49
C LEU A 22 -1.40 14.27 -12.18
N PHE A 23 -0.72 14.77 -11.16
CA PHE A 23 -0.61 14.11 -9.86
C PHE A 23 -1.98 13.76 -9.27
N GLY A 24 -2.87 14.75 -9.10
CA GLY A 24 -4.17 14.54 -8.46
C GLY A 24 -5.09 13.56 -9.21
N PRO A 25 -5.34 13.74 -10.52
CA PRO A 25 -6.18 12.84 -11.29
C PRO A 25 -5.68 11.38 -11.35
N TYR A 26 -4.37 11.17 -11.21
CA TYR A 26 -3.73 9.86 -11.37
C TYR A 26 -2.96 9.40 -10.11
N GLU A 27 -3.24 9.98 -8.93
CA GLU A 27 -2.61 9.61 -7.67
C GLU A 27 -2.79 8.12 -7.35
N ASP A 28 -3.97 7.58 -7.65
CA ASP A 28 -4.34 6.17 -7.39
C ASP A 28 -4.16 5.26 -8.60
N ALA A 29 -3.69 5.78 -9.74
CA ALA A 29 -3.52 4.98 -10.95
C ALA A 29 -2.28 4.08 -10.87
N GLU A 30 -2.36 2.93 -11.54
CA GLU A 30 -1.27 1.96 -11.65
C GLU A 30 -1.05 1.55 -13.11
N THR A 31 0.21 1.33 -13.49
CA THR A 31 0.56 0.80 -14.81
C THR A 31 1.85 -0.02 -14.78
N MET A 32 1.88 -1.08 -15.58
CA MET A 32 3.08 -1.87 -15.81
C MET A 32 4.18 -1.13 -16.61
N ARG A 33 3.84 -0.01 -17.27
CA ARG A 33 4.70 0.66 -18.25
C ARG A 33 5.63 1.72 -17.66
N ASN A 34 5.28 2.29 -16.50
CA ASN A 34 6.03 3.37 -15.88
C ASN A 34 6.16 3.15 -14.37
N PRO A 35 7.38 3.05 -13.84
CA PRO A 35 7.58 2.73 -12.41
C PRO A 35 7.17 3.85 -11.46
N PHE A 36 7.08 5.10 -11.92
CA PHE A 36 6.84 6.26 -11.07
C PHE A 36 5.55 7.01 -11.40
N LEU A 37 4.97 6.79 -12.58
CA LEU A 37 3.82 7.56 -13.06
C LEU A 37 3.98 9.07 -12.80
N PHE A 38 2.97 9.68 -12.19
CA PHE A 38 2.96 11.10 -11.86
C PHE A 38 3.37 11.39 -10.41
N HIS A 39 3.88 10.39 -9.68
CA HIS A 39 4.40 10.57 -8.33
C HIS A 39 5.70 11.37 -8.32
N SER A 40 5.88 12.19 -7.28
CA SER A 40 7.04 13.07 -7.13
C SER A 40 8.33 12.31 -6.79
N VAL A 41 8.20 11.21 -6.06
CA VAL A 41 9.34 10.42 -5.54
C VAL A 41 10.32 11.29 -4.76
N LEU A 42 9.82 12.23 -3.96
CA LEU A 42 10.64 13.12 -3.12
C LEU A 42 10.99 12.51 -1.75
N THR A 43 10.22 11.51 -1.32
CA THR A 43 10.37 10.91 0.02
C THR A 43 11.78 10.41 0.33
N PRO A 44 12.55 9.80 -0.59
CA PRO A 44 13.94 9.43 -0.31
C PRO A 44 14.78 10.62 0.13
N MET A 45 14.71 11.74 -0.60
CA MET A 45 15.47 12.95 -0.32
C MET A 45 14.97 13.69 0.92
N MET A 46 13.66 13.72 1.13
CA MET A 46 13.06 14.37 2.30
C MET A 46 13.37 13.61 3.59
N ASN A 47 13.39 12.28 3.56
CA ASN A 47 13.64 11.47 4.74
C ASN A 47 15.09 11.52 5.22
N ILE A 48 16.04 11.84 4.35
CA ILE A 48 17.46 12.03 4.69
C ILE A 48 17.86 13.52 4.83
N GLY A 49 16.91 14.45 4.73
CA GLY A 49 17.15 15.88 4.93
C GLY A 49 17.77 16.62 3.74
N LEU A 50 17.81 16.01 2.54
CA LEU A 50 18.25 16.70 1.31
C LEU A 50 17.21 17.69 0.77
N LEU A 51 15.97 17.57 1.19
CA LEU A 51 14.89 18.53 0.99
C LEU A 51 14.08 18.60 2.29
N THR A 52 13.79 19.79 2.74
CA THR A 52 12.87 20.04 3.85
C THR A 52 11.45 20.27 3.33
N ASP A 53 10.46 20.09 4.18
CA ASP A 53 9.05 20.37 3.86
C ASP A 53 8.89 21.84 3.41
N ASN A 54 9.55 22.78 4.11
CA ASN A 54 9.51 24.20 3.77
C ASN A 54 10.12 24.47 2.38
N GLU A 55 11.29 23.91 2.07
CA GLU A 55 11.89 24.07 0.73
C GLU A 55 10.99 23.55 -0.39
N VAL A 56 10.27 22.45 -0.14
CA VAL A 56 9.29 21.92 -1.11
C VAL A 56 8.13 22.88 -1.26
N LEU A 57 7.58 23.41 -0.18
CA LEU A 57 6.45 24.34 -0.17
C LEU A 57 6.82 25.68 -0.84
N ASP A 58 7.95 26.27 -0.51
CA ASP A 58 8.42 27.53 -1.09
C ASP A 58 8.50 27.47 -2.62
N VAL A 59 8.88 26.29 -3.16
CA VAL A 59 8.97 26.10 -4.62
C VAL A 59 7.60 25.84 -5.24
N ILE A 60 6.65 25.20 -4.52
CA ILE A 60 5.34 24.79 -5.06
C ILE A 60 4.28 25.90 -4.95
N LEU A 61 4.25 26.65 -3.83
CA LEU A 61 3.22 27.67 -3.59
C LEU A 61 3.04 28.68 -4.74
N PRO A 62 4.10 29.15 -5.43
CA PRO A 62 3.95 30.03 -6.58
C PRO A 62 3.18 29.45 -7.79
N PHE A 63 2.86 28.15 -7.75
CA PHE A 63 2.11 27.47 -8.81
C PHE A 63 0.62 27.29 -8.49
N GLU A 64 0.12 27.83 -7.38
CA GLU A 64 -1.28 27.70 -6.94
C GLU A 64 -2.30 27.94 -8.06
N ASN A 65 -2.14 29.02 -8.82
CA ASN A 65 -3.04 29.37 -9.93
C ASN A 65 -2.67 28.74 -11.29
N LYS A 66 -1.64 27.87 -11.34
CA LYS A 66 -1.13 27.25 -12.58
C LYS A 66 -1.35 25.75 -12.63
N ILE A 67 -1.61 25.14 -11.49
CA ILE A 67 -1.82 23.70 -11.32
C ILE A 67 -3.28 23.44 -10.96
N PRO A 68 -3.95 22.44 -11.54
CA PRO A 68 -5.31 22.07 -11.15
C PRO A 68 -5.43 21.81 -9.65
N LEU A 69 -6.49 22.34 -9.03
CA LEU A 69 -6.71 22.25 -7.58
C LEU A 69 -6.56 20.83 -7.02
N PRO A 70 -7.08 19.75 -7.64
CA PRO A 70 -6.89 18.39 -7.10
C PRO A 70 -5.41 17.99 -6.98
N SER A 71 -4.56 18.40 -7.92
CA SER A 71 -3.12 18.13 -7.86
C SER A 71 -2.42 19.00 -6.83
N PHE A 72 -2.75 20.29 -6.79
CA PHE A 72 -2.12 21.26 -5.90
C PHE A 72 -2.46 20.97 -4.43
N GLU A 73 -3.76 20.91 -4.11
CA GLU A 73 -4.24 20.62 -2.76
C GLU A 73 -3.83 19.22 -2.31
N GLY A 74 -4.02 18.20 -3.17
CA GLY A 74 -3.66 16.83 -2.86
C GLY A 74 -2.18 16.71 -2.49
N PHE A 75 -1.29 17.33 -3.25
CA PHE A 75 0.13 17.28 -2.97
C PHE A 75 0.52 18.00 -1.66
N ILE A 76 -0.02 19.19 -1.41
CA ILE A 76 0.22 19.92 -0.16
C ILE A 76 -0.26 19.11 1.06
N ARG A 77 -1.41 18.46 0.94
CA ARG A 77 -1.91 17.56 2.00
C ARG A 77 -0.97 16.40 2.30
N GLN A 78 -0.26 15.88 1.31
CA GLN A 78 0.75 14.84 1.56
C GLN A 78 1.97 15.41 2.29
N ILE A 79 2.45 16.60 1.90
CA ILE A 79 3.64 17.20 2.49
C ILE A 79 3.38 17.69 3.93
N ILE A 80 2.34 18.48 4.14
CA ILE A 80 2.06 19.06 5.48
C ILE A 80 1.20 18.10 6.32
N GLY A 81 0.08 17.64 5.76
CA GLY A 81 -0.93 16.91 6.53
C GLY A 81 -0.47 15.51 6.90
N TRP A 82 -0.25 14.68 5.89
CA TRP A 82 0.04 13.27 6.12
C TRP A 82 1.37 13.05 6.85
N ARG A 83 2.45 13.70 6.42
CA ARG A 83 3.77 13.54 7.07
C ARG A 83 3.75 13.95 8.54
N ASN A 84 3.16 15.11 8.88
CA ASN A 84 3.06 15.54 10.28
C ASN A 84 2.13 14.62 11.10
N TYR A 85 1.02 14.17 10.50
CA TYR A 85 0.11 13.26 11.17
C TYR A 85 0.79 11.95 11.56
N ILE A 86 1.44 11.27 10.61
CA ILE A 86 2.11 9.99 10.90
C ILE A 86 3.31 10.15 11.84
N LEU A 87 4.04 11.28 11.75
CA LEU A 87 5.13 11.57 12.68
C LEU A 87 4.60 11.75 14.11
N THR A 88 3.50 12.48 14.27
CA THR A 88 2.86 12.65 15.58
C THR A 88 2.39 11.32 16.15
N ILE A 89 1.74 10.48 15.33
CA ILE A 89 1.32 9.14 15.75
C ILE A 89 2.53 8.28 16.16
N TYR A 90 3.62 8.35 15.41
CA TYR A 90 4.83 7.60 15.73
C TYR A 90 5.44 8.05 17.07
N ILE A 91 5.51 9.35 17.33
CA ILE A 91 6.03 9.88 18.60
C ILE A 91 5.17 9.46 19.78
N LEU A 92 3.85 9.48 19.63
CA LEU A 92 2.91 9.20 20.73
C LEU A 92 2.70 7.69 20.96
N GLU A 93 2.59 6.90 19.89
CA GLU A 93 2.11 5.53 19.94
C GLU A 93 3.01 4.51 19.23
N GLY A 94 4.09 4.91 18.59
CA GLY A 94 4.89 4.05 17.71
C GLY A 94 5.33 2.75 18.36
N GLU A 95 5.82 2.78 19.60
CA GLU A 95 6.25 1.59 20.33
C GLU A 95 5.08 0.67 20.74
N ASN A 96 3.90 1.24 20.98
CA ASN A 96 2.70 0.46 21.27
C ASN A 96 2.17 -0.21 19.98
N ILE A 97 2.13 0.54 18.88
CA ILE A 97 1.67 0.07 17.58
C ILE A 97 2.48 -1.14 17.08
N LYS A 98 3.81 -1.12 17.25
CA LYS A 98 4.70 -2.24 16.86
C LYS A 98 4.35 -3.57 17.56
N LYS A 99 3.66 -3.53 18.68
CA LYS A 99 3.23 -4.71 19.44
C LYS A 99 1.82 -5.19 19.06
N MET A 100 1.09 -4.40 18.27
CA MET A 100 -0.31 -4.67 17.96
C MET A 100 -0.45 -5.70 16.83
N ASN A 101 -1.47 -6.54 16.94
CA ASN A 101 -1.91 -7.48 15.92
C ASN A 101 -3.40 -7.78 16.12
N PHE A 102 -4.24 -6.76 15.94
CA PHE A 102 -5.68 -6.82 16.21
C PHE A 102 -6.38 -7.96 15.47
N MET A 103 -6.02 -8.20 14.21
CA MET A 103 -6.61 -9.26 13.39
C MET A 103 -6.07 -10.65 13.75
N ASN A 104 -5.10 -10.75 14.67
CA ASN A 104 -4.47 -11.99 15.11
C ASN A 104 -3.90 -12.83 13.94
N HIS A 105 -3.25 -12.17 12.99
CA HIS A 105 -2.58 -12.80 11.86
C HIS A 105 -1.36 -13.60 12.34
N LYS A 106 -1.20 -14.83 11.86
CA LYS A 106 -0.19 -15.78 12.39
C LYS A 106 0.76 -16.32 11.33
N ASN A 107 0.44 -16.17 10.05
CA ASN A 107 1.24 -16.70 8.97
C ASN A 107 2.51 -15.88 8.77
N SER A 108 3.55 -16.52 8.25
CA SER A 108 4.79 -15.90 7.81
C SER A 108 5.10 -16.35 6.38
N ILE A 109 5.93 -15.59 5.66
CA ILE A 109 6.43 -15.96 4.33
C ILE A 109 7.94 -15.85 4.36
N THR A 110 8.64 -16.75 3.69
CA THR A 110 10.11 -16.70 3.61
C THR A 110 10.59 -15.47 2.82
N LYS A 111 11.75 -14.94 3.18
CA LYS A 111 12.40 -13.85 2.40
C LYS A 111 12.54 -14.22 0.92
N LYS A 112 12.90 -15.47 0.61
CA LYS A 112 13.03 -15.95 -0.76
C LYS A 112 11.74 -15.72 -1.57
N ILE A 113 10.58 -16.02 -1.02
CA ILE A 113 9.27 -15.81 -1.66
C ILE A 113 8.98 -14.32 -1.77
N MET A 114 9.21 -13.56 -0.70
CA MET A 114 8.99 -12.10 -0.65
C MET A 114 9.77 -11.34 -1.74
N TRP A 115 10.94 -11.83 -2.15
CA TRP A 115 11.80 -11.18 -3.14
C TRP A 115 11.75 -11.83 -4.53
N SER A 116 11.05 -12.96 -4.69
CA SER A 116 11.13 -13.73 -5.94
C SER A 116 10.46 -13.04 -7.13
N GLY A 117 9.35 -12.34 -6.91
CA GLY A 117 8.52 -11.82 -8.00
C GLY A 117 8.08 -12.92 -8.98
N SER A 118 7.78 -14.12 -8.46
CA SER A 118 7.41 -15.32 -9.25
C SER A 118 6.54 -16.27 -8.43
N ILE A 119 5.43 -15.74 -7.91
CA ILE A 119 4.46 -16.53 -7.12
C ILE A 119 3.15 -16.78 -7.88
N ASP A 120 3.12 -16.46 -9.17
CA ASP A 120 1.95 -16.56 -10.05
C ASP A 120 0.80 -15.60 -9.69
N ILE A 121 1.13 -14.49 -9.04
CA ILE A 121 0.24 -13.36 -8.78
C ILE A 121 0.78 -12.13 -9.49
N LEU A 122 0.38 -11.95 -10.74
CA LEU A 122 0.96 -10.99 -11.66
C LEU A 122 1.13 -9.57 -11.08
N PRO A 123 0.14 -8.95 -10.37
CA PRO A 123 0.34 -7.63 -9.77
C PRO A 123 1.43 -7.61 -8.69
N PHE A 124 1.46 -8.63 -7.82
CA PHE A 124 2.50 -8.76 -6.81
C PHE A 124 3.88 -8.96 -7.45
N ASP A 125 3.99 -9.88 -8.38
CA ASP A 125 5.23 -10.25 -9.04
C ASP A 125 5.86 -9.06 -9.79
N ASN A 126 5.06 -8.28 -10.50
CA ASN A 126 5.52 -7.10 -11.23
C ASN A 126 6.04 -6.01 -10.29
N ILE A 127 5.34 -5.77 -9.17
CA ILE A 127 5.78 -4.76 -8.20
C ILE A 127 7.06 -5.19 -7.51
N ILE A 128 7.22 -6.47 -7.16
CA ILE A 128 8.49 -6.98 -6.60
C ILE A 128 9.64 -6.85 -7.62
N LYS A 129 9.42 -7.16 -8.89
CA LYS A 129 10.42 -6.93 -9.95
C LYS A 129 10.77 -5.44 -10.08
N LYS A 130 9.78 -4.56 -9.96
CA LYS A 130 9.98 -3.11 -9.95
C LYS A 130 10.80 -2.67 -8.75
N ILE A 131 10.52 -3.16 -7.56
CA ILE A 131 11.27 -2.90 -6.34
C ILE A 131 12.72 -3.38 -6.49
N ASN A 132 12.95 -4.57 -7.04
CA ASN A 132 14.30 -5.09 -7.28
C ASN A 132 15.12 -4.20 -8.23
N ASN A 133 14.47 -3.48 -9.15
CA ASN A 133 15.14 -2.60 -10.10
C ASN A 133 15.29 -1.15 -9.58
N TYR A 134 14.31 -0.65 -8.82
CA TYR A 134 14.22 0.77 -8.46
C TYR A 134 14.20 1.03 -6.96
N ALA A 135 14.16 0.00 -6.11
CA ALA A 135 13.98 0.13 -4.67
C ALA A 135 12.78 1.04 -4.30
N TYR A 136 11.72 1.01 -5.12
CA TYR A 136 10.56 1.89 -4.97
C TYR A 136 9.28 1.24 -5.48
N ALA A 137 8.21 1.49 -4.75
CA ALA A 137 6.83 1.33 -5.16
C ALA A 137 6.05 2.56 -4.67
N HIS A 138 5.11 3.09 -5.46
CA HIS A 138 4.32 4.23 -4.99
C HIS A 138 3.26 3.78 -3.95
N HIS A 139 2.61 4.75 -3.31
CA HIS A 139 1.73 4.49 -2.15
C HIS A 139 0.65 3.44 -2.44
N ILE A 140 -0.04 3.54 -3.58
CA ILE A 140 -1.13 2.61 -3.93
C ILE A 140 -0.62 1.20 -4.18
N GLU A 141 0.54 1.03 -4.82
CA GLU A 141 1.15 -0.29 -4.96
C GLU A 141 1.49 -0.91 -3.60
N ARG A 142 2.04 -0.09 -2.69
CA ARG A 142 2.32 -0.57 -1.32
C ARG A 142 1.05 -0.95 -0.57
N LEU A 143 0.00 -0.14 -0.65
CA LEU A 143 -1.22 -0.32 0.12
C LEU A 143 -2.13 -1.39 -0.49
N MET A 144 -2.55 -1.18 -1.74
CA MET A 144 -3.66 -1.93 -2.34
C MET A 144 -3.21 -3.16 -3.15
N TYR A 145 -1.93 -3.30 -3.39
CA TYR A 145 -1.37 -4.47 -4.08
C TYR A 145 -0.53 -5.31 -3.12
N LEU A 146 0.64 -4.86 -2.70
CA LEU A 146 1.51 -5.63 -1.79
C LEU A 146 0.86 -5.81 -0.41
N GLY A 147 0.49 -4.72 0.22
CA GLY A 147 -0.10 -4.74 1.57
C GLY A 147 -1.42 -5.50 1.61
N ASN A 148 -2.31 -5.25 0.64
CA ASN A 148 -3.58 -5.98 0.51
C ASN A 148 -3.33 -7.49 0.34
N PHE A 149 -2.42 -7.90 -0.55
CA PHE A 149 -2.12 -9.31 -0.77
C PHE A 149 -1.61 -9.99 0.51
N LEU A 150 -0.64 -9.37 1.20
CA LEU A 150 -0.10 -9.89 2.45
C LEU A 150 -1.14 -9.92 3.58
N PHE A 151 -2.06 -8.95 3.60
CA PHE A 151 -3.17 -8.92 4.53
C PHE A 151 -4.16 -10.06 4.28
N LEU A 152 -4.50 -10.33 3.01
CA LEU A 152 -5.37 -11.45 2.65
C LEU A 152 -4.73 -12.81 2.98
N LEU A 153 -3.41 -12.94 2.91
CA LEU A 153 -2.65 -14.09 3.37
C LEU A 153 -2.54 -14.18 4.90
N GLN A 154 -3.04 -13.20 5.63
CA GLN A 154 -3.01 -13.13 7.09
C GLN A 154 -1.58 -13.21 7.65
N ILE A 155 -0.64 -12.50 7.01
CA ILE A 155 0.76 -12.43 7.43
C ILE A 155 0.88 -11.57 8.70
N LYS A 156 1.75 -11.98 9.63
CA LYS A 156 2.06 -11.20 10.85
C LYS A 156 2.44 -9.76 10.47
N PRO A 157 1.85 -8.73 11.10
CA PRO A 157 2.16 -7.32 10.80
C PRO A 157 3.66 -7.00 10.88
N ASN A 158 4.38 -7.60 11.83
CA ASN A 158 5.82 -7.41 11.97
C ASN A 158 6.63 -7.97 10.77
N ASP A 159 6.20 -9.06 10.16
CA ASP A 159 6.88 -9.63 8.99
C ASP A 159 6.62 -8.77 7.75
N VAL A 160 5.38 -8.23 7.63
CA VAL A 160 5.05 -7.25 6.60
C VAL A 160 5.88 -5.97 6.78
N PHE A 161 5.97 -5.45 7.99
CA PHE A 161 6.78 -4.28 8.31
C PHE A 161 8.25 -4.47 7.91
N LYS A 162 8.86 -5.60 8.30
CA LYS A 162 10.25 -5.91 7.92
C LYS A 162 10.43 -5.96 6.42
N ALA A 163 9.48 -6.56 5.67
CA ALA A 163 9.54 -6.61 4.22
C ALA A 163 9.53 -5.19 3.61
N PHE A 164 8.62 -4.32 4.05
CA PHE A 164 8.55 -2.93 3.55
C PHE A 164 9.79 -2.11 3.90
N MET A 165 10.37 -2.32 5.09
CA MET A 165 11.63 -1.68 5.48
C MET A 165 12.81 -2.10 4.60
N GLU A 166 12.81 -3.35 4.11
CA GLU A 166 13.86 -3.86 3.23
C GLU A 166 13.61 -3.50 1.75
N TRP A 167 12.36 -3.32 1.31
CA TRP A 167 11.99 -3.18 -0.10
C TRP A 167 12.19 -1.78 -0.67
N THR A 168 12.15 -0.72 0.17
CA THR A 168 12.03 0.64 -0.37
C THR A 168 13.07 1.59 0.21
N ILE A 169 13.67 2.38 -0.67
CA ILE A 169 14.74 3.33 -0.35
C ILE A 169 14.31 4.46 0.60
N ASP A 170 13.01 4.76 0.64
CA ASP A 170 12.41 5.79 1.49
C ASP A 170 11.84 5.23 2.81
N ALA A 171 12.11 3.95 3.11
CA ALA A 171 11.66 3.32 4.33
C ALA A 171 12.41 3.84 5.55
N TYR A 172 11.65 4.44 6.47
CA TYR A 172 12.11 4.86 7.79
C TYR A 172 11.09 4.41 8.84
N ASP A 173 11.56 4.09 10.04
CA ASP A 173 10.72 3.55 11.11
C ASP A 173 9.50 4.43 11.38
N TRP A 174 9.70 5.73 11.51
CA TRP A 174 8.62 6.67 11.79
C TRP A 174 7.53 6.74 10.73
N VAL A 175 7.88 6.56 9.45
CA VAL A 175 6.89 6.57 8.36
C VAL A 175 6.26 5.21 8.16
N MET A 176 7.01 4.12 8.35
CA MET A 176 6.52 2.78 8.08
C MET A 176 5.63 2.21 9.18
N VAL A 177 5.84 2.60 10.44
CA VAL A 177 5.00 2.11 11.55
C VAL A 177 3.53 2.42 11.28
N ALA A 178 3.16 3.68 11.07
CA ALA A 178 1.76 4.04 10.81
C ALA A 178 1.25 3.49 9.47
N ASN A 179 2.07 3.55 8.41
CA ASN A 179 1.65 3.09 7.08
C ASN A 179 1.47 1.56 7.00
N VAL A 180 2.33 0.79 7.65
CA VAL A 180 2.24 -0.68 7.58
C VAL A 180 1.32 -1.23 8.64
N TYR A 181 1.60 -1.03 9.94
CA TYR A 181 0.78 -1.65 10.99
C TYR A 181 -0.66 -1.14 10.96
N CYS A 182 -0.87 0.18 10.82
CA CYS A 182 -2.21 0.75 10.94
C CYS A 182 -2.94 0.78 9.60
N MET A 183 -2.37 1.42 8.58
CA MET A 183 -3.07 1.57 7.31
C MET A 183 -3.14 0.26 6.51
N SER A 184 -1.99 -0.39 6.29
CA SER A 184 -1.93 -1.59 5.44
C SER A 184 -2.45 -2.84 6.14
N GLN A 185 -2.07 -3.08 7.40
CA GLN A 185 -2.34 -4.32 8.11
C GLN A 185 -3.44 -4.22 9.17
N HIS A 186 -4.01 -3.02 9.39
CA HIS A 186 -5.07 -2.79 10.38
C HIS A 186 -4.76 -3.44 11.75
N ALA A 187 -3.48 -3.45 12.12
CA ALA A 187 -3.00 -4.12 13.31
C ALA A 187 -3.39 -3.37 14.59
N ASP A 188 -3.69 -2.08 14.48
CA ASP A 188 -4.17 -1.18 15.55
C ASP A 188 -5.68 -1.31 15.84
N GLY A 189 -6.41 -2.09 15.03
CA GLY A 189 -7.86 -2.26 15.17
C GLY A 189 -8.69 -1.02 14.85
N GLY A 190 -8.11 -0.04 14.16
CA GLY A 190 -8.80 1.16 13.72
C GLY A 190 -8.54 2.39 14.60
N LEU A 191 -7.47 2.41 15.37
CA LEU A 191 -7.03 3.58 16.13
C LEU A 191 -6.74 4.77 15.20
N ILE A 192 -6.06 4.51 14.10
CA ILE A 192 -5.65 5.53 13.12
C ILE A 192 -6.55 5.55 11.90
N MET A 193 -6.90 4.36 11.38
CA MET A 193 -7.74 4.19 10.20
C MET A 193 -9.02 3.43 10.54
N ASN A 194 -10.17 4.05 10.29
CA ASN A 194 -11.49 3.50 10.67
C ASN A 194 -11.86 2.18 9.98
N LYS A 195 -11.15 1.79 8.95
CA LYS A 195 -11.44 0.58 8.16
C LYS A 195 -10.16 -0.07 7.64
N PRO A 196 -10.14 -1.42 7.51
CA PRO A 196 -9.05 -2.09 6.84
C PRO A 196 -9.06 -1.80 5.33
N TYR A 197 -7.88 -1.67 4.73
CA TYR A 197 -7.67 -1.47 3.30
C TYR A 197 -7.40 -2.81 2.63
N PHE A 198 -8.46 -3.49 2.18
CA PHE A 198 -8.34 -4.70 1.38
C PHE A 198 -9.44 -4.79 0.32
N SER A 199 -9.17 -5.49 -0.76
CA SER A 199 -10.08 -5.57 -1.91
C SER A 199 -9.94 -6.88 -2.68
N SER A 200 -10.96 -7.21 -3.48
CA SER A 200 -10.88 -8.24 -4.51
C SER A 200 -10.07 -7.77 -5.73
N SER A 201 -9.80 -8.68 -6.67
CA SER A 201 -9.13 -8.36 -7.94
C SER A 201 -9.82 -7.27 -8.75
N ASN A 202 -11.12 -7.05 -8.57
CA ASN A 202 -11.89 -6.02 -9.29
C ASN A 202 -11.35 -4.60 -9.04
N TYR A 203 -10.85 -4.30 -7.84
CA TYR A 203 -10.22 -3.03 -7.57
C TYR A 203 -8.96 -2.85 -8.43
N ILE A 204 -8.11 -3.86 -8.45
CA ILE A 204 -6.86 -3.86 -9.22
C ILE A 204 -7.15 -3.66 -10.71
N LEU A 205 -8.08 -4.44 -11.28
CA LEU A 205 -8.49 -4.32 -12.68
C LEU A 205 -9.07 -2.96 -13.05
N LYS A 206 -9.73 -2.29 -12.10
CA LYS A 206 -10.33 -0.97 -12.32
C LYS A 206 -9.28 0.16 -12.29
N MET A 207 -8.25 0.02 -11.45
CA MET A 207 -7.28 1.08 -11.18
C MET A 207 -5.99 0.95 -11.99
N SER A 208 -5.89 -0.08 -12.84
CA SER A 208 -4.66 -0.41 -13.57
C SER A 208 -4.92 -0.87 -15.00
N ASP A 209 -3.84 -1.11 -15.74
CA ASP A 209 -3.86 -1.75 -17.06
C ASP A 209 -3.70 -3.28 -17.03
N TYR A 210 -3.73 -3.89 -15.84
CA TYR A 210 -3.77 -5.36 -15.70
C TYR A 210 -5.02 -5.96 -16.36
N LYS A 211 -4.86 -7.14 -16.95
CA LYS A 211 -5.97 -7.88 -17.56
C LYS A 211 -6.48 -8.98 -16.62
N LYS A 212 -7.72 -9.39 -16.87
CA LYS A 212 -8.32 -10.51 -16.14
C LYS A 212 -7.67 -11.82 -16.58
N GLU A 213 -6.93 -12.44 -15.67
CA GLU A 213 -6.17 -13.67 -15.86
C GLU A 213 -6.33 -14.58 -14.63
N GLU A 214 -5.65 -15.73 -14.59
CA GLU A 214 -5.76 -16.74 -13.53
C GLU A 214 -5.49 -16.18 -12.11
N TRP A 215 -4.55 -15.23 -11.98
CA TRP A 215 -4.28 -14.58 -10.70
C TRP A 215 -5.54 -13.94 -10.05
N CYS A 216 -6.50 -13.51 -10.86
CA CYS A 216 -7.75 -12.93 -10.35
C CYS A 216 -8.56 -13.95 -9.54
N SER A 217 -8.60 -15.20 -9.99
CA SER A 217 -9.31 -16.26 -9.26
C SER A 217 -8.67 -16.50 -7.90
N THR A 218 -7.35 -16.70 -7.88
CA THR A 218 -6.58 -16.91 -6.65
C THR A 218 -6.75 -15.73 -5.68
N TRP A 219 -6.66 -14.49 -6.17
CA TRP A 219 -6.86 -13.29 -5.37
C TRP A 219 -8.27 -13.23 -4.76
N ASN A 220 -9.28 -13.54 -5.54
CA ASN A 220 -10.66 -13.55 -5.08
C ASN A 220 -10.94 -14.67 -4.07
N ASP A 221 -10.33 -15.85 -4.24
CA ASP A 221 -10.44 -16.93 -3.26
C ASP A 221 -9.83 -16.52 -1.92
N LEU A 222 -8.66 -15.88 -1.92
CA LEU A 222 -8.05 -15.30 -0.70
C LEU A 222 -8.93 -14.21 -0.08
N TYR A 223 -9.47 -13.30 -0.89
CA TYR A 223 -10.36 -12.25 -0.45
C TYR A 223 -11.61 -12.79 0.28
N TYR A 224 -12.30 -13.76 -0.31
CA TYR A 224 -13.48 -14.35 0.32
C TYR A 224 -13.12 -15.24 1.51
N HIS A 225 -11.99 -15.92 1.47
CA HIS A 225 -11.49 -16.67 2.64
C HIS A 225 -11.20 -15.73 3.82
N PHE A 226 -10.59 -14.59 3.57
CA PHE A 226 -10.37 -13.55 4.57
C PHE A 226 -11.68 -13.05 5.17
N ILE A 227 -12.68 -12.73 4.33
CA ILE A 227 -14.02 -12.32 4.79
C ILE A 227 -14.64 -13.42 5.65
N ASN A 228 -14.56 -14.69 5.24
CA ASN A 228 -15.07 -15.82 6.01
C ASN A 228 -14.44 -15.91 7.39
N THR A 229 -13.11 -15.77 7.48
CA THR A 229 -12.34 -15.86 8.72
C THR A 229 -12.70 -14.73 9.68
N HIS A 230 -12.86 -13.52 9.20
CA HIS A 230 -13.02 -12.29 9.99
C HIS A 230 -14.46 -11.75 10.04
N GLN A 231 -15.48 -12.55 9.71
CA GLN A 231 -16.89 -12.12 9.63
C GLN A 231 -17.38 -11.37 10.87
N LYS A 232 -17.03 -11.83 12.06
CA LYS A 232 -17.50 -11.23 13.34
C LYS A 232 -17.08 -9.76 13.47
N TYR A 233 -15.87 -9.43 13.03
CA TYR A 233 -15.36 -8.07 13.03
C TYR A 233 -15.93 -7.27 11.86
N LEU A 234 -15.85 -7.80 10.64
CA LEU A 234 -16.23 -7.10 9.42
C LEU A 234 -17.72 -6.71 9.38
N LYS A 235 -18.60 -7.50 10.01
CA LYS A 235 -20.03 -7.17 10.14
C LYS A 235 -20.29 -5.90 10.94
N LYS A 236 -19.41 -5.54 11.88
CA LYS A 236 -19.57 -4.34 12.72
C LYS A 236 -19.14 -3.07 11.99
N ASN A 237 -18.34 -3.19 10.94
CA ASN A 237 -17.89 -2.06 10.14
C ASN A 237 -18.84 -1.85 8.97
N TYR A 238 -19.51 -0.69 8.92
CA TYR A 238 -20.51 -0.37 7.90
C TYR A 238 -19.99 -0.56 6.46
N SER A 239 -18.77 -0.16 6.18
CA SER A 239 -18.15 -0.29 4.86
C SER A 239 -17.99 -1.74 4.40
N TRP A 240 -17.84 -2.68 5.35
CA TRP A 240 -17.54 -4.09 5.08
C TRP A 240 -18.73 -5.04 5.27
N ALA A 241 -19.76 -4.61 5.96
CA ALA A 241 -20.96 -5.41 6.20
C ALA A 241 -21.58 -5.93 4.88
N ARG A 242 -21.56 -5.11 3.82
CA ARG A 242 -22.03 -5.48 2.48
C ARG A 242 -21.22 -6.65 1.88
N HIS A 243 -19.91 -6.66 2.03
CA HIS A 243 -19.05 -7.71 1.50
C HIS A 243 -19.29 -9.04 2.22
N VAL A 244 -19.53 -8.99 3.53
CA VAL A 244 -19.95 -10.16 4.31
C VAL A 244 -21.33 -10.66 3.86
N ALA A 245 -22.28 -9.77 3.55
CA ALA A 245 -23.58 -10.15 3.03
C ALA A 245 -23.46 -10.85 1.66
N PHE A 246 -22.60 -10.38 0.77
CA PHE A 246 -22.31 -11.06 -0.51
C PHE A 246 -21.69 -12.45 -0.30
N TRP A 247 -20.75 -12.58 0.62
CA TRP A 247 -20.18 -13.87 0.98
C TRP A 247 -21.26 -14.84 1.47
N ASN A 248 -22.13 -14.40 2.37
CA ASN A 248 -23.16 -15.25 2.96
C ASN A 248 -24.20 -15.74 1.94
N LYS A 249 -24.43 -14.99 0.86
CA LYS A 249 -25.36 -15.37 -0.23
C LYS A 249 -24.79 -16.42 -1.19
N LYS A 250 -23.48 -16.69 -1.16
CA LYS A 250 -22.89 -17.70 -2.03
C LYS A 250 -23.36 -19.12 -1.68
N PRO A 251 -23.55 -20.00 -2.69
CA PRO A 251 -23.85 -21.41 -2.46
C PRO A 251 -22.79 -22.10 -1.61
N GLU A 252 -23.17 -23.07 -0.80
CA GLU A 252 -22.25 -23.76 0.13
C GLU A 252 -21.16 -24.56 -0.58
N ASN A 253 -21.44 -25.14 -1.75
CA ASN A 253 -20.43 -25.78 -2.59
C ASN A 253 -19.36 -24.76 -3.07
N GLU A 254 -19.78 -23.59 -3.56
CA GLU A 254 -18.87 -22.53 -3.97
C GLU A 254 -18.01 -22.03 -2.81
N LYS A 255 -18.60 -21.85 -1.62
CA LYS A 255 -17.84 -21.47 -0.42
C LYS A 255 -16.78 -22.51 -0.04
N LYS A 256 -17.11 -23.80 -0.13
CA LYS A 256 -16.15 -24.88 0.14
C LYS A 256 -14.98 -24.86 -0.82
N ASP A 257 -15.24 -24.67 -2.12
CA ASP A 257 -14.21 -24.62 -3.15
C ASP A 257 -13.28 -23.40 -2.95
N ILE A 258 -13.84 -22.22 -2.73
CA ILE A 258 -13.09 -20.98 -2.43
C ILE A 258 -12.16 -21.19 -1.22
N ILE A 259 -12.69 -21.72 -0.10
CA ILE A 259 -11.89 -21.94 1.10
C ILE A 259 -10.80 -22.99 0.87
N LYS A 260 -11.10 -24.05 0.12
CA LYS A 260 -10.13 -25.09 -0.24
C LYS A 260 -8.98 -24.52 -1.08
N ASN A 261 -9.31 -23.77 -2.13
CA ASN A 261 -8.33 -23.17 -3.03
C ASN A 261 -7.44 -22.15 -2.29
N ALA A 262 -8.04 -21.24 -1.51
CA ALA A 262 -7.30 -20.26 -0.72
C ALA A 262 -6.33 -20.94 0.26
N LYS A 263 -6.78 -21.95 0.99
CA LYS A 263 -5.92 -22.70 1.93
C LYS A 263 -4.81 -23.46 1.21
N ALA A 264 -5.08 -24.04 0.05
CA ALA A 264 -4.05 -24.72 -0.75
C ALA A 264 -2.96 -23.75 -1.20
N PHE A 265 -3.36 -22.57 -1.69
CA PHE A 265 -2.43 -21.52 -2.10
C PHE A 265 -1.63 -20.97 -0.89
N MET A 266 -2.29 -20.69 0.23
CA MET A 266 -1.62 -20.24 1.46
C MET A 266 -0.61 -21.29 1.96
N LYS A 267 -0.94 -22.58 1.92
CA LYS A 267 -0.02 -23.65 2.30
C LYS A 267 1.23 -23.73 1.42
N LYS A 268 1.12 -23.34 0.14
CA LYS A 268 2.27 -23.27 -0.81
C LYS A 268 3.24 -22.14 -0.45
N LEU A 269 2.73 -21.02 0.07
CA LEU A 269 3.50 -19.80 0.29
C LEU A 269 3.89 -19.55 1.75
N CYS A 270 2.99 -19.89 2.69
CA CYS A 270 3.13 -19.52 4.10
C CYS A 270 3.76 -20.65 4.93
N ILE A 271 4.45 -20.25 5.99
CA ILE A 271 5.04 -21.11 7.02
C ILE A 271 4.44 -20.77 8.38
#